data_505a23e0b8315951f49a8f2f1092ac8d
#
_entry.id   505a23e0b8315951f49a8f2f1092ac8d
#
_cell.length_a   1.000
_cell.length_b   1.000
_cell.length_c   1.000
_cell.angle_alpha   90.00
_cell.angle_beta   90.00
_cell.angle_gamma   90.00
#
_symmetry.space_group_name_H-M   'P 1'
#
loop_
_entity.id
_entity.type
_entity.pdbx_description
1 polymer ?
#
loop_
_entity_poly.entity_id
_entity_poly.type
_entity_poly.pdbx_seq_one_letter_code
_entity_poly.pdbx_strand_id
1 'polypeptide(L)'
;GIFDLFLALQEGYVDAANIMFLIIFAYGFVYVLTKNGTMDAALGTMVRKIGSRVSLLIPITMLVLGILGSTMGIYEEVYGLFPVFVGIFMALGYDAIVGGAIIFLGVSIGYAAGTTNPYNIAVAQDVAGVELYSGMEVRWVIFIAFDWLFSTSCAMPTGSRRIPPAPC
;
A
#
# COMPACT_ATOMS: atom_id res chain seq x y z
N GLY A 1 22.58 12.08 28.94
CA GLY A 1 23.16 10.89 29.60
C GLY A 1 22.38 9.62 29.30
N ILE A 2 22.72 8.49 29.99
CA ILE A 2 22.05 7.20 29.73
C ILE A 2 20.55 7.24 30.09
N PHE A 3 20.16 8.06 31.05
CA PHE A 3 18.75 8.28 31.40
C PHE A 3 17.99 9.00 30.29
N ASP A 4 18.61 9.91 29.55
CA ASP A 4 17.98 10.63 28.45
C ASP A 4 17.63 9.67 27.31
N LEU A 5 18.41 8.59 27.12
CA LEU A 5 18.10 7.54 26.17
C LEU A 5 16.80 6.80 26.53
N PHE A 6 16.61 6.47 27.82
CA PHE A 6 15.38 5.81 28.26
C PHE A 6 14.17 6.73 28.18
N LEU A 7 14.33 8.03 28.48
CA LEU A 7 13.26 9.02 28.29
C LEU A 7 12.89 9.17 26.81
N ALA A 8 13.88 9.27 25.92
CA ALA A 8 13.64 9.37 24.48
C ALA A 8 12.94 8.12 23.91
N LEU A 9 13.27 6.92 24.43
CA LEU A 9 12.55 5.70 24.07
C LEU A 9 11.09 5.76 24.51
N GLN A 10 10.81 6.20 25.72
CA GLN A 10 9.46 6.33 26.25
C GLN A 10 8.66 7.36 25.43
N GLU A 11 9.22 8.53 25.18
CA GLU A 11 8.58 9.57 24.38
C GLU A 11 8.30 9.08 22.96
N GLY A 12 9.25 8.41 22.31
CA GLY A 12 9.06 7.84 20.97
C GLY A 12 7.95 6.79 20.92
N TYR A 13 7.80 5.95 21.97
CA TYR A 13 6.67 5.01 22.04
C TYR A 13 5.33 5.72 22.21
N VAL A 14 5.27 6.77 23.00
CA VAL A 14 4.04 7.56 23.21
C VAL A 14 3.65 8.27 21.92
N ASP A 15 4.59 8.86 21.21
CA ASP A 15 4.34 9.56 19.95
C ASP A 15 3.89 8.61 18.84
N ALA A 16 4.46 7.39 18.79
CA ALA A 16 4.08 6.37 17.83
C ALA A 16 2.82 5.57 18.22
N ALA A 17 2.28 5.77 19.41
CA ALA A 17 1.20 4.93 19.95
C ALA A 17 -0.04 4.89 19.05
N ASN A 18 -0.44 6.00 18.46
CA ASN A 18 -1.59 6.08 17.57
C ASN A 18 -1.44 5.15 16.35
N ILE A 19 -0.26 5.18 15.71
CA ILE A 19 0.05 4.35 14.54
C ILE A 19 0.12 2.88 14.95
N MET A 20 0.78 2.59 16.07
CA MET A 20 0.91 1.21 16.59
C MET A 20 -0.45 0.60 16.89
N PHE A 21 -1.34 1.32 17.60
CA PHE A 21 -2.69 0.84 17.88
C PHE A 21 -3.52 0.67 16.61
N LEU A 22 -3.44 1.59 15.66
CA LEU A 22 -4.13 1.47 14.38
C LEU A 22 -3.74 0.19 13.65
N ILE A 23 -2.45 -0.11 13.55
CA ILE A 23 -1.95 -1.33 12.89
C ILE A 23 -2.42 -2.58 13.64
N ILE A 24 -2.34 -2.61 14.98
CA ILE A 24 -2.76 -3.75 15.80
C ILE A 24 -4.27 -4.01 15.60
N PHE A 25 -5.11 -2.98 15.68
CA PHE A 25 -6.55 -3.14 15.50
C PHE A 25 -6.93 -3.52 14.08
N ALA A 26 -6.30 -2.93 13.05
CA ALA A 26 -6.52 -3.29 11.66
C ALA A 26 -6.15 -4.76 11.41
N TYR A 27 -5.00 -5.19 11.90
CA TYR A 27 -4.57 -6.58 11.78
C TYR A 27 -5.49 -7.54 12.54
N GLY A 28 -5.88 -7.19 13.76
CA GLY A 28 -6.83 -7.96 14.56
C GLY A 28 -8.18 -8.13 13.86
N PHE A 29 -8.69 -7.06 13.27
CA PHE A 29 -9.94 -7.09 12.48
C PHE A 29 -9.83 -8.04 11.28
N VAL A 30 -8.77 -7.92 10.49
CA VAL A 30 -8.50 -8.82 9.35
C VAL A 30 -8.36 -10.27 9.80
N TYR A 31 -7.67 -10.51 10.93
CA TYR A 31 -7.54 -11.85 11.50
C TYR A 31 -8.90 -12.48 11.84
N VAL A 32 -9.79 -11.74 12.49
CA VAL A 32 -11.15 -12.21 12.80
C VAL A 32 -11.93 -12.53 11.53
N LEU A 33 -11.89 -11.65 10.50
CA LEU A 33 -12.56 -11.90 9.22
C LEU A 33 -12.04 -13.16 8.52
N THR A 34 -10.73 -13.40 8.61
CA THR A 34 -10.10 -14.60 8.03
C THR A 34 -10.55 -15.86 8.79
N LYS A 35 -10.54 -15.82 10.11
CA LYS A 35 -10.97 -16.96 10.95
C LYS A 35 -12.44 -17.32 10.79
N ASN A 36 -13.29 -16.34 10.54
CA ASN A 36 -14.72 -16.56 10.30
C ASN A 36 -15.05 -17.00 8.87
N GLY A 37 -14.06 -17.15 7.98
CA GLY A 37 -14.27 -17.50 6.58
C GLY A 37 -14.88 -16.37 5.73
N THR A 38 -15.13 -15.21 6.30
CA THR A 38 -15.70 -14.05 5.60
C THR A 38 -14.73 -13.58 4.51
N MET A 39 -13.43 -13.60 4.81
CA MET A 39 -12.39 -13.23 3.84
C MET A 39 -12.42 -14.16 2.64
N ASP A 40 -12.45 -15.49 2.85
CA ASP A 40 -12.46 -16.48 1.77
C ASP A 40 -13.71 -16.36 0.90
N ALA A 41 -14.87 -16.10 1.50
CA ALA A 41 -16.13 -15.88 0.77
C ALA A 41 -16.07 -14.59 -0.06
N ALA A 42 -15.52 -13.50 0.50
CA ALA A 42 -15.33 -12.24 -0.19
C ALA A 42 -14.36 -12.39 -1.36
N LEU A 43 -13.21 -13.00 -1.14
CA LEU A 43 -12.19 -13.26 -2.16
C LEU A 43 -12.74 -14.15 -3.29
N GLY A 44 -13.43 -15.24 -2.95
CA GLY A 44 -14.05 -16.13 -3.94
C GLY A 44 -15.12 -15.42 -4.80
N THR A 45 -15.87 -14.50 -4.22
CA THR A 45 -16.84 -13.69 -4.94
C THR A 45 -16.17 -12.68 -5.86
N MET A 46 -15.12 -12.04 -5.38
CA MET A 46 -14.32 -11.08 -6.14
C MET A 46 -13.65 -11.73 -7.35
N VAL A 47 -13.00 -12.88 -7.15
CA VAL A 47 -12.37 -13.66 -8.23
C VAL A 47 -13.39 -14.03 -9.32
N ARG A 48 -14.58 -14.49 -8.92
CA ARG A 48 -15.65 -14.82 -9.88
C ARG A 48 -16.15 -13.62 -10.68
N LYS A 49 -16.21 -12.43 -10.06
CA LYS A 49 -16.67 -11.21 -10.75
C LYS A 49 -15.62 -10.62 -11.68
N ILE A 50 -14.34 -10.68 -11.30
CA ILE A 50 -13.22 -10.10 -12.09
C ILE A 50 -12.96 -10.95 -13.34
N GLY A 51 -13.06 -12.28 -13.23
CA GLY A 51 -12.89 -13.20 -14.36
C GLY A 51 -11.54 -13.00 -15.06
N SER A 52 -11.58 -12.76 -16.38
CA SER A 52 -10.37 -12.61 -17.22
C SER A 52 -9.70 -11.23 -17.14
N ARG A 53 -10.28 -10.27 -16.42
CA ARG A 53 -9.78 -8.88 -16.36
C ARG A 53 -8.79 -8.62 -15.22
N VAL A 54 -8.12 -9.65 -14.77
CA VAL A 54 -7.14 -9.57 -13.65
C VAL A 54 -6.00 -8.58 -13.95
N SER A 55 -5.56 -8.49 -15.20
CA SER A 55 -4.48 -7.57 -15.59
C SER A 55 -4.83 -6.09 -15.39
N LEU A 56 -6.13 -5.73 -15.38
CA LEU A 56 -6.58 -4.37 -15.08
C LEU A 56 -6.66 -4.10 -13.58
N LEU A 57 -6.80 -5.14 -12.75
CA LEU A 57 -6.87 -4.98 -11.31
C LEU A 57 -5.56 -4.43 -10.73
N ILE A 58 -4.43 -4.87 -11.27
CA ILE A 58 -3.11 -4.44 -10.82
C ILE A 58 -2.92 -2.93 -10.96
N PRO A 59 -3.02 -2.34 -12.17
CA PRO A 59 -2.84 -0.91 -12.33
C PRO A 59 -3.90 -0.09 -11.58
N ILE A 60 -5.13 -0.58 -11.51
CA ILE A 60 -6.20 0.12 -10.76
C ILE A 60 -5.87 0.13 -9.26
N THR A 61 -5.43 -0.99 -8.70
CA THR A 61 -5.07 -1.08 -7.27
C THR A 61 -3.87 -0.16 -6.96
N MET A 62 -2.84 -0.20 -7.78
CA MET A 62 -1.66 0.65 -7.61
C MET A 62 -2.04 2.14 -7.72
N LEU A 63 -2.83 2.51 -8.71
CA LEU A 63 -3.29 3.87 -8.90
C LEU A 63 -4.11 4.39 -7.70
N VAL A 64 -5.05 3.60 -7.20
CA VAL A 64 -5.88 3.99 -6.04
C VAL A 64 -5.01 4.16 -4.81
N LEU A 65 -4.16 3.19 -4.49
CA LEU A 65 -3.25 3.28 -3.35
C LEU A 65 -2.24 4.42 -3.52
N GLY A 66 -1.75 4.63 -4.74
CA GLY A 66 -0.85 5.72 -5.06
C GLY A 66 -1.49 7.10 -4.89
N ILE A 67 -2.73 7.29 -5.33
CA ILE A 67 -3.48 8.54 -5.09
C ILE A 67 -3.64 8.79 -3.59
N LEU A 68 -4.02 7.78 -2.82
CA LEU A 68 -4.17 7.91 -1.38
C LEU A 68 -2.84 8.25 -0.69
N GLY A 69 -1.74 7.58 -1.06
CA GLY A 69 -0.40 7.90 -0.56
C GLY A 69 0.09 9.29 -0.96
N SER A 70 -0.17 9.70 -2.21
CA SER A 70 0.29 10.99 -2.75
C SER A 70 -0.47 12.19 -2.18
N THR A 71 -1.78 12.03 -1.88
CA THR A 71 -2.65 13.13 -1.45
C THR A 71 -2.83 13.17 0.06
N MET A 72 -3.16 12.03 0.67
CA MET A 72 -3.48 11.94 2.10
C MET A 72 -2.28 11.53 2.95
N GLY A 73 -1.22 10.99 2.32
CA GLY A 73 -0.05 10.51 3.02
C GLY A 73 -0.26 9.16 3.72
N ILE A 74 -1.23 8.38 3.27
CA ILE A 74 -1.47 7.03 3.79
C ILE A 74 -0.27 6.16 3.41
N TYR A 75 0.39 5.59 4.39
CA TYR A 75 1.53 4.69 4.21
C TYR A 75 1.49 3.53 5.21
N GLU A 76 1.54 3.85 6.50
CA GLU A 76 1.57 2.85 7.58
C GLU A 76 0.25 2.10 7.72
N GLU A 77 -0.87 2.75 7.46
CA GLU A 77 -2.21 2.17 7.55
C GLU A 77 -2.40 1.01 6.57
N VAL A 78 -1.68 1.05 5.46
CA VAL A 78 -1.76 0.01 4.41
C VAL A 78 -1.19 -1.32 4.90
N TYR A 79 -0.29 -1.33 5.89
CA TYR A 79 0.25 -2.59 6.44
C TYR A 79 -0.82 -3.51 7.02
N GLY A 80 -1.87 -2.95 7.63
CA GLY A 80 -3.01 -3.73 8.11
C GLY A 80 -3.80 -4.43 6.99
N LEU A 81 -3.73 -3.92 5.76
CA LEU A 81 -4.44 -4.45 4.60
C LEU A 81 -3.62 -5.47 3.79
N PHE A 82 -2.32 -5.62 4.08
CA PHE A 82 -1.44 -6.56 3.35
C PHE A 82 -2.03 -7.97 3.24
N PRO A 83 -2.49 -8.62 4.33
CA PRO A 83 -3.03 -9.98 4.25
C PRO A 83 -4.23 -10.08 3.31
N VAL A 84 -5.06 -9.04 3.26
CA VAL A 84 -6.26 -9.00 2.40
C VAL A 84 -5.86 -8.96 0.93
N PHE A 85 -5.02 -8.00 0.55
CA PHE A 85 -4.62 -7.82 -0.84
C PHE A 85 -3.74 -8.97 -1.34
N VAL A 86 -2.78 -9.42 -0.53
CA VAL A 86 -1.96 -10.60 -0.87
C VAL A 86 -2.87 -11.80 -1.10
N GLY A 87 -3.87 -12.02 -0.23
CA GLY A 87 -4.87 -13.06 -0.41
C GLY A 87 -5.67 -12.92 -1.71
N ILE A 88 -6.09 -11.71 -2.08
CA ILE A 88 -6.76 -11.43 -3.36
C ILE A 88 -5.89 -11.84 -4.54
N PHE A 89 -4.64 -11.36 -4.59
CA PHE A 89 -3.75 -11.64 -5.71
C PHE A 89 -3.34 -13.11 -5.77
N MET A 90 -3.16 -13.77 -4.63
CA MET A 90 -2.93 -15.23 -4.59
C MET A 90 -4.14 -16.01 -5.11
N ALA A 91 -5.36 -15.64 -4.72
CA ALA A 91 -6.58 -16.26 -5.23
C ALA A 91 -6.79 -16.04 -6.74
N LEU A 92 -6.20 -14.99 -7.30
CA LEU A 92 -6.16 -14.70 -8.73
C LEU A 92 -5.01 -15.43 -9.47
N GLY A 93 -4.21 -16.26 -8.76
CA GLY A 93 -3.12 -17.05 -9.32
C GLY A 93 -1.77 -16.32 -9.42
N TYR A 94 -1.60 -15.23 -8.70
CA TYR A 94 -0.30 -14.57 -8.56
C TYR A 94 0.45 -15.08 -7.32
N ASP A 95 1.77 -14.93 -7.32
CA ASP A 95 2.59 -15.20 -6.15
C ASP A 95 2.35 -14.15 -5.04
N ALA A 96 2.51 -14.56 -3.77
CA ALA A 96 2.42 -13.69 -2.60
C ALA A 96 3.38 -12.50 -2.68
N ILE A 97 4.57 -12.69 -3.26
CA ILE A 97 5.55 -11.62 -3.46
C ILE A 97 5.00 -10.56 -4.41
N VAL A 98 4.35 -10.96 -5.50
CA VAL A 98 3.72 -10.04 -6.44
C VAL A 98 2.56 -9.31 -5.79
N GLY A 99 1.70 -10.01 -5.03
CA GLY A 99 0.62 -9.40 -4.27
C GLY A 99 1.11 -8.35 -3.28
N GLY A 100 2.16 -8.66 -2.51
CA GLY A 100 2.80 -7.72 -1.60
C GLY A 100 3.46 -6.54 -2.32
N ALA A 101 4.14 -6.80 -3.44
CA ALA A 101 4.79 -5.76 -4.23
C ALA A 101 3.80 -4.74 -4.81
N ILE A 102 2.63 -5.18 -5.27
CA ILE A 102 1.59 -4.30 -5.82
C ILE A 102 1.13 -3.28 -4.77
N ILE A 103 0.91 -3.74 -3.54
CA ILE A 103 0.47 -2.86 -2.45
C ILE A 103 1.60 -1.91 -2.06
N PHE A 104 2.77 -2.49 -1.77
CA PHE A 104 3.91 -1.73 -1.30
C PHE A 104 4.38 -0.69 -2.31
N LEU A 105 4.55 -1.08 -3.58
CA LEU A 105 4.96 -0.16 -4.63
C LEU A 105 3.87 0.87 -4.95
N GLY A 106 2.60 0.47 -4.99
CA GLY A 106 1.51 1.38 -5.24
C GLY A 106 1.49 2.55 -4.25
N VAL A 107 1.48 2.24 -2.94
CA VAL A 107 1.47 3.30 -1.91
C VAL A 107 2.79 4.06 -1.86
N SER A 108 3.95 3.38 -2.03
CA SER A 108 5.28 4.01 -1.95
C SER A 108 5.52 5.00 -3.07
N ILE A 109 5.11 4.68 -4.29
CA ILE A 109 5.21 5.58 -5.45
C ILE A 109 4.37 6.85 -5.21
N GLY A 110 3.15 6.68 -4.73
CA GLY A 110 2.28 7.79 -4.38
C GLY A 110 2.88 8.66 -3.29
N TYR A 111 3.29 8.05 -2.19
CA TYR A 111 3.89 8.75 -1.07
C TYR A 111 5.17 9.50 -1.46
N ALA A 112 6.05 8.88 -2.25
CA ALA A 112 7.28 9.51 -2.75
C ALA A 112 7.00 10.67 -3.71
N ALA A 113 5.98 10.58 -4.54
CA ALA A 113 5.57 11.68 -5.42
C ALA A 113 5.00 12.87 -4.63
N GLY A 114 4.29 12.62 -3.54
CA GLY A 114 3.85 13.62 -2.57
C GLY A 114 3.17 14.84 -3.20
N THR A 115 2.04 14.69 -3.88
CA THR A 115 1.38 15.82 -4.56
C THR A 115 0.85 16.86 -3.57
N THR A 116 0.03 16.42 -2.62
CA THR A 116 -0.54 17.25 -1.54
C THR A 116 -0.36 16.60 -0.17
N ASN A 117 0.54 15.63 -0.06
CA ASN A 117 0.78 14.89 1.17
C ASN A 117 1.26 15.81 2.30
N PRO A 118 0.50 15.93 3.41
CA PRO A 118 0.84 16.82 4.50
C PRO A 118 2.05 16.35 5.32
N TYR A 119 2.33 15.04 5.34
CA TYR A 119 3.37 14.46 6.21
C TYR A 119 4.77 14.55 5.62
N ASN A 120 4.91 14.57 4.29
CA ASN A 120 6.22 14.68 3.67
C ASN A 120 6.43 16.01 2.96
N ILE A 121 5.59 16.35 1.96
CA ILE A 121 5.85 17.50 1.11
C ILE A 121 5.53 18.83 1.81
N ALA A 122 4.44 18.89 2.57
CA ALA A 122 4.09 20.12 3.28
C ALA A 122 5.16 20.44 4.34
N VAL A 123 5.58 19.45 5.12
CA VAL A 123 6.65 19.63 6.12
C VAL A 123 7.97 20.01 5.46
N ALA A 124 8.35 19.33 4.37
CA ALA A 124 9.60 19.64 3.67
C ALA A 124 9.60 21.07 3.08
N GLN A 125 8.48 21.52 2.54
CA GLN A 125 8.34 22.85 1.97
C GLN A 125 8.29 23.94 3.05
N ASP A 126 7.65 23.68 4.17
CA ASP A 126 7.64 24.58 5.32
C ASP A 126 9.05 24.80 5.87
N VAL A 127 9.81 23.71 6.08
CA VAL A 127 11.21 23.79 6.53
C VAL A 127 12.11 24.48 5.50
N ALA A 128 11.87 24.28 4.21
CA ALA A 128 12.61 24.92 3.14
C ALA A 128 12.24 26.39 2.91
N GLY A 129 11.17 26.88 3.54
CA GLY A 129 10.68 28.25 3.38
C GLY A 129 10.14 28.57 1.98
N VAL A 130 9.64 27.55 1.27
CA VAL A 130 9.00 27.70 -0.04
C VAL A 130 7.49 27.60 0.08
N GLU A 131 6.78 28.12 -0.91
CA GLU A 131 5.32 28.10 -0.93
C GLU A 131 4.79 26.66 -0.88
N LEU A 132 3.80 26.42 0.01
CA LEU A 132 3.18 25.11 0.18
C LEU A 132 2.57 24.61 -1.14
N TYR A 133 2.81 23.36 -1.44
CA TYR A 133 2.37 22.65 -2.65
C TYR A 133 2.87 23.24 -3.97
N SER A 134 3.86 24.14 -3.95
CA SER A 134 4.52 24.62 -5.16
C SER A 134 5.12 23.45 -5.97
N GLY A 135 5.04 23.52 -7.31
CA GLY A 135 5.52 22.45 -8.21
C GLY A 135 4.64 21.18 -8.19
N MET A 136 3.38 21.27 -7.77
CA MET A 136 2.44 20.14 -7.69
C MET A 136 2.23 19.49 -9.07
N GLU A 137 2.20 20.26 -10.15
CA GLU A 137 2.00 19.76 -11.52
C GLU A 137 3.10 18.78 -11.93
N VAL A 138 4.34 19.09 -11.62
CA VAL A 138 5.49 18.21 -11.91
C VAL A 138 5.40 16.92 -11.12
N ARG A 139 4.97 17.00 -9.85
CA ARG A 139 4.79 15.81 -9.01
C ARG A 139 3.67 14.90 -9.50
N TRP A 140 2.58 15.46 -10.05
CA TRP A 140 1.55 14.65 -10.70
C TRP A 140 2.08 13.94 -11.95
N VAL A 141 2.88 14.60 -12.76
CA VAL A 141 3.51 13.97 -13.94
C VAL A 141 4.43 12.82 -13.50
N ILE A 142 5.25 13.05 -12.48
CA ILE A 142 6.14 12.02 -11.91
C ILE A 142 5.32 10.84 -11.37
N PHE A 143 4.26 11.11 -10.61
CA PHE A 143 3.39 10.08 -10.05
C PHE A 143 2.81 9.19 -11.16
N ILE A 144 2.19 9.79 -12.17
CA ILE A 144 1.57 9.05 -13.29
C ILE A 144 2.62 8.24 -14.06
N ALA A 145 3.79 8.81 -14.32
CA ALA A 145 4.86 8.12 -15.04
C ALA A 145 5.38 6.88 -14.28
N PHE A 146 5.62 7.01 -12.99
CA PHE A 146 6.07 5.88 -12.16
C PHE A 146 4.97 4.85 -11.93
N ASP A 147 3.74 5.28 -11.65
CA ASP A 147 2.61 4.36 -11.50
C ASP A 147 2.40 3.53 -12.77
N TRP A 148 2.43 4.15 -13.92
CA TRP A 148 2.34 3.46 -15.21
C TRP A 148 3.48 2.46 -15.41
N LEU A 149 4.72 2.87 -15.16
CA LEU A 149 5.91 2.03 -15.33
C LEU A 149 5.85 0.78 -14.45
N PHE A 150 5.56 0.94 -13.15
CA PHE A 150 5.55 -0.15 -12.21
C PHE A 150 4.30 -1.04 -12.34
N SER A 151 3.14 -0.46 -12.63
CA SER A 151 1.92 -1.22 -12.84
C SER A 151 2.01 -2.12 -14.07
N THR A 152 2.59 -1.63 -15.16
CA THR A 152 2.84 -2.44 -16.36
C THR A 152 3.86 -3.54 -16.10
N SER A 153 4.92 -3.24 -15.35
CA SER A 153 5.93 -4.24 -14.95
C SER A 153 5.34 -5.35 -14.08
N CYS A 154 4.45 -5.02 -13.15
CA CYS A 154 3.74 -6.01 -12.33
C CYS A 154 2.68 -6.79 -13.11
N ALA A 155 2.04 -6.17 -14.11
CA ALA A 155 1.01 -6.79 -14.92
C ALA A 155 1.56 -7.75 -15.99
N MET A 156 2.83 -7.60 -16.38
CA MET A 156 3.42 -8.47 -17.41
C MET A 156 3.45 -9.93 -16.95
N PRO A 157 2.94 -10.87 -17.77
CA PRO A 157 2.99 -12.28 -17.46
C PRO A 157 4.44 -12.80 -17.63
N THR A 158 5.23 -12.71 -16.58
CA THR A 158 6.50 -13.42 -16.51
C THR A 158 6.20 -14.82 -15.99
N GLY A 159 6.74 -15.86 -16.62
CA GLY A 159 6.44 -17.27 -16.31
C GLY A 159 6.68 -17.69 -14.84
N SER A 160 7.31 -16.87 -14.05
CA SER A 160 7.55 -17.08 -12.60
C SER A 160 6.53 -16.40 -11.69
N ARG A 161 5.58 -15.61 -12.23
CA ARG A 161 4.64 -14.81 -11.43
C ARG A 161 3.28 -15.47 -11.21
N ARG A 162 2.99 -16.57 -11.91
CA ARG A 162 1.78 -17.36 -11.70
C ARG A 162 2.16 -18.69 -11.08
N ILE A 163 1.54 -19.03 -9.97
CA ILE A 163 1.65 -20.35 -9.38
C ILE A 163 0.96 -21.33 -10.34
N PRO A 164 1.63 -22.38 -10.82
CA PRO A 164 0.94 -23.40 -11.59
C PRO A 164 -0.19 -24.00 -10.74
N PRO A 165 -1.34 -24.36 -11.34
CA PRO A 165 -2.41 -25.00 -10.59
C PRO A 165 -1.83 -26.25 -9.90
N ALA A 166 -2.17 -26.44 -8.62
CA ALA A 166 -1.76 -27.62 -7.88
C ALA A 166 -2.19 -28.87 -8.64
N PRO A 167 -1.34 -29.86 -8.81
CA PRO A 167 -1.77 -31.11 -9.42
C PRO A 167 -2.90 -31.73 -8.58
N CYS A 168 -4.01 -32.03 -9.24
CA CYS A 168 -5.15 -32.71 -8.63
C CYS A 168 -4.74 -34.09 -8.10
#